data_d933d12ab56dd3a347a13070b2c8d1f5
#
_entry.id   d933d12ab56dd3a347a13070b2c8d1f5
#
_cell.length_a   1.000
_cell.length_b   1.000
_cell.length_c   1.000
_cell.angle_alpha   90.00
_cell.angle_beta   90.00
_cell.angle_gamma   90.00
#
_symmetry.space_group_name_H-M   'P 1'
#
loop_
_entity.id
_entity.type
_entity.pdbx_description
1 polymer ?
#
loop_
_entity_poly.entity_id
_entity_poly.type
_entity_poly.pdbx_seq_one_letter_code
_entity_poly.pdbx_strand_id
1 'polypeptide(L)'
;MKFIASCILLVAIAATGLCATPSTAAQGKANDLAIVVHPDTPVSKLTFAELRQVFLGDRQYWPTGVPIVLLVRAPTSVERDAVLNVIYQMKEPQFKQYWIAKIFRAELSSPPKIVYSNDSANQLVSTINGSIAFMAASDVKPGLKVLRVDDRLPGEAGYRLHLTAR
;
A
#
# COMPACT_ATOMS: atom_id res chain seq x y z
N MET A 1 78.43 -22.35 7.21
CA MET A 1 78.41 -21.00 6.59
C MET A 1 77.47 -21.06 5.38
N LYS A 2 76.48 -20.25 5.40
CA LYS A 2 75.68 -19.64 4.36
C LYS A 2 74.22 -19.74 4.64
N PHE A 3 73.66 -18.59 5.00
CA PHE A 3 72.35 -18.29 5.30
C PHE A 3 71.47 -18.35 4.05
N ILE A 4 70.29 -19.00 4.18
CA ILE A 4 69.24 -18.95 3.15
C ILE A 4 68.11 -18.14 3.74
N ALA A 5 67.92 -16.94 3.17
CA ALA A 5 66.83 -16.05 3.51
C ALA A 5 65.49 -16.59 2.96
N SER A 6 64.57 -16.83 3.84
CA SER A 6 63.22 -17.25 3.50
C SER A 6 62.34 -16.00 3.26
N CYS A 7 61.94 -15.82 1.99
CA CYS A 7 61.01 -14.76 1.59
C CYS A 7 59.59 -15.26 1.82
N ILE A 8 58.92 -14.73 2.86
CA ILE A 8 57.52 -14.99 3.15
C ILE A 8 56.71 -14.01 2.33
N LEU A 9 56.01 -14.52 1.30
CA LEU A 9 55.08 -13.77 0.48
C LEU A 9 53.73 -13.70 1.20
N LEU A 10 53.41 -12.53 1.73
CA LEU A 10 52.12 -12.25 2.41
C LEU A 10 51.07 -11.94 1.36
N VAL A 11 50.19 -12.91 1.06
CA VAL A 11 49.05 -12.70 0.18
C VAL A 11 47.91 -12.07 1.01
N ALA A 12 47.68 -10.77 0.83
CA ALA A 12 46.55 -10.07 1.39
C ALA A 12 45.29 -10.38 0.57
N ILE A 13 44.43 -11.23 1.08
CA ILE A 13 43.09 -11.47 0.53
C ILE A 13 42.21 -10.31 0.94
N ALA A 14 41.98 -9.37 0.01
CA ALA A 14 40.97 -8.33 0.18
C ALA A 14 39.60 -8.97 0.04
N ALA A 15 38.92 -9.24 1.18
CA ALA A 15 37.52 -9.61 1.23
C ALA A 15 36.68 -8.37 0.93
N THR A 16 36.25 -8.20 -0.31
CA THR A 16 35.24 -7.23 -0.67
C THR A 16 33.91 -7.72 -0.13
N GLY A 17 33.58 -7.28 1.08
CA GLY A 17 32.27 -7.46 1.69
C GLY A 17 31.23 -6.74 0.86
N LEU A 18 30.41 -7.49 0.13
CA LEU A 18 29.20 -7.01 -0.50
C LEU A 18 28.22 -6.65 0.64
N CYS A 19 28.20 -5.39 1.07
CA CYS A 19 27.18 -4.86 1.93
C CYS A 19 25.86 -4.90 1.14
N ALA A 20 25.11 -5.98 1.28
CA ALA A 20 23.69 -5.99 0.95
C ALA A 20 23.03 -4.98 1.89
N THR A 21 22.75 -3.78 1.38
CA THR A 21 21.89 -2.83 2.07
C THR A 21 20.55 -3.51 2.28
N PRO A 22 20.08 -3.71 3.54
CA PRO A 22 18.71 -4.16 3.74
C PRO A 22 17.83 -3.11 3.10
N SER A 23 16.99 -3.53 2.13
CA SER A 23 15.89 -2.71 1.62
C SER A 23 15.04 -2.36 2.82
N THR A 24 15.23 -1.16 3.34
CA THR A 24 14.40 -0.61 4.41
C THR A 24 13.01 -0.43 3.81
N ALA A 25 12.17 -1.46 3.94
CA ALA A 25 10.74 -1.29 3.79
C ALA A 25 10.40 -0.09 4.68
N ALA A 26 9.94 1.00 4.07
CA ALA A 26 9.62 2.22 4.79
C ALA A 26 8.62 1.85 5.89
N GLN A 27 9.12 1.74 7.12
CA GLN A 27 8.28 1.58 8.29
C GLN A 27 7.55 2.90 8.44
N GLY A 28 6.33 2.96 7.87
CA GLY A 28 5.45 4.09 8.04
C GLY A 28 5.28 4.39 9.52
N LYS A 29 5.08 5.66 9.85
CA LYS A 29 4.72 6.02 11.22
C LYS A 29 3.51 5.18 11.62
N ALA A 30 3.46 4.72 12.87
CA ALA A 30 2.38 3.87 13.40
C ALA A 30 0.96 4.43 13.14
N ASN A 31 0.85 5.74 12.89
CA ASN A 31 -0.39 6.44 12.62
C ASN A 31 -0.64 6.75 11.13
N ASP A 32 0.16 6.23 10.22
CA ASP A 32 -0.06 6.47 8.79
C ASP A 32 -0.91 5.35 8.18
N LEU A 33 -1.75 5.73 7.23
CA LEU A 33 -2.59 4.81 6.47
C LEU A 33 -1.88 4.46 5.16
N ALA A 34 -1.54 3.20 4.96
CA ALA A 34 -0.95 2.72 3.72
C ALA A 34 -2.04 2.35 2.70
N ILE A 35 -1.82 2.72 1.45
CA ILE A 35 -2.58 2.22 0.30
C ILE A 35 -1.79 1.06 -0.30
N VAL A 36 -2.39 -0.12 -0.30
CA VAL A 36 -1.76 -1.36 -0.76
C VAL A 36 -2.50 -1.94 -1.97
N VAL A 37 -1.74 -2.51 -2.89
CA VAL A 37 -2.27 -3.15 -4.09
C VAL A 37 -1.63 -4.51 -4.30
N HIS A 38 -2.28 -5.32 -5.16
CA HIS A 38 -1.70 -6.59 -5.59
C HIS A 38 -0.28 -6.37 -6.15
N PRO A 39 0.68 -7.25 -5.87
CA PRO A 39 2.08 -7.11 -6.31
C PRO A 39 2.25 -6.84 -7.80
N ASP A 40 1.45 -7.50 -8.64
CA ASP A 40 1.49 -7.37 -10.11
C ASP A 40 0.75 -6.14 -10.65
N THR A 41 0.17 -5.30 -9.78
CA THR A 41 -0.49 -4.07 -10.23
C THR A 41 0.54 -3.17 -10.93
N PRO A 42 0.25 -2.67 -12.16
CA PRO A 42 1.24 -1.98 -13.00
C PRO A 42 1.62 -0.58 -12.50
N VAL A 43 0.87 -0.04 -11.55
CA VAL A 43 1.13 1.30 -10.98
C VAL A 43 1.91 1.19 -9.68
N SER A 44 2.82 2.15 -9.45
CA SER A 44 3.59 2.28 -8.20
C SER A 44 3.24 3.56 -7.45
N LYS A 45 2.56 4.48 -8.11
CA LYS A 45 2.15 5.76 -7.54
C LYS A 45 0.82 6.23 -8.13
N LEU A 46 0.10 7.01 -7.34
CA LEU A 46 -1.09 7.75 -7.74
C LEU A 46 -1.01 9.16 -7.13
N THR A 47 -1.50 10.14 -7.84
CA THR A 47 -1.84 11.42 -7.20
C THR A 47 -3.04 11.22 -6.27
N PHE A 48 -3.21 12.10 -5.31
CA PHE A 48 -4.38 12.05 -4.42
C PHE A 48 -5.71 12.14 -5.19
N ALA A 49 -5.74 12.90 -6.28
CA ALA A 49 -6.92 12.99 -7.15
C ALA A 49 -7.23 11.66 -7.85
N GLU A 50 -6.23 10.98 -8.39
CA GLU A 50 -6.40 9.66 -9.04
C GLU A 50 -6.81 8.61 -8.01
N LEU A 51 -6.19 8.61 -6.81
CA LEU A 51 -6.57 7.74 -5.72
C LEU A 51 -8.06 7.93 -5.37
N ARG A 52 -8.50 9.17 -5.28
CA ARG A 52 -9.91 9.49 -5.02
C ARG A 52 -10.84 8.98 -6.12
N GLN A 53 -10.48 9.10 -7.40
CA GLN A 53 -11.26 8.52 -8.51
C GLN A 53 -11.39 7.00 -8.39
N VAL A 54 -10.32 6.30 -8.01
CA VAL A 54 -10.35 4.85 -7.75
C VAL A 54 -11.31 4.54 -6.59
N PHE A 55 -11.19 5.25 -5.49
CA PHE A 55 -12.02 5.02 -4.30
C PHE A 55 -13.48 5.40 -4.51
N LEU A 56 -13.78 6.41 -5.32
CA LEU A 56 -15.15 6.77 -5.69
C LEU A 56 -15.76 5.85 -6.77
N GLY A 57 -14.97 4.92 -7.33
CA GLY A 57 -15.42 4.03 -8.40
C GLY A 57 -15.60 4.74 -9.75
N ASP A 58 -15.02 5.93 -9.92
CA ASP A 58 -15.02 6.65 -11.18
C ASP A 58 -13.96 6.07 -12.13
N ARG A 59 -12.86 5.54 -11.58
CA ARG A 59 -11.86 4.75 -12.29
C ARG A 59 -12.00 3.28 -11.92
N GLN A 60 -12.43 2.47 -12.87
CA GLN A 60 -12.76 1.06 -12.64
C GLN A 60 -11.70 0.09 -13.16
N TYR A 61 -10.71 0.57 -13.91
CA TYR A 61 -9.68 -0.27 -14.52
C TYR A 61 -8.29 0.35 -14.32
N TRP A 62 -7.32 -0.52 -14.10
CA TRP A 62 -5.91 -0.17 -14.18
C TRP A 62 -5.51 0.11 -15.65
N PRO A 63 -4.37 0.78 -15.92
CA PRO A 63 -3.92 1.09 -17.29
C PRO A 63 -3.80 -0.14 -18.20
N THR A 64 -3.62 -1.32 -17.63
CA THR A 64 -3.54 -2.60 -18.35
C THR A 64 -4.91 -3.22 -18.67
N GLY A 65 -6.00 -2.56 -18.34
CA GLY A 65 -7.36 -3.11 -18.52
C GLY A 65 -7.81 -4.08 -17.43
N VAL A 66 -6.99 -4.36 -16.43
CA VAL A 66 -7.37 -5.19 -15.28
C VAL A 66 -8.39 -4.44 -14.42
N PRO A 67 -9.54 -5.05 -14.07
CA PRO A 67 -10.53 -4.42 -13.21
C PRO A 67 -9.97 -4.08 -11.83
N ILE A 68 -10.36 -2.93 -11.30
CA ILE A 68 -10.01 -2.54 -9.93
C ILE A 68 -10.99 -3.19 -8.96
N VAL A 69 -10.46 -3.95 -7.99
CA VAL A 69 -11.25 -4.56 -6.91
C VAL A 69 -10.99 -3.79 -5.63
N LEU A 70 -11.92 -2.93 -5.25
CA LEU A 70 -11.80 -2.10 -4.06
C LEU A 70 -12.19 -2.90 -2.81
N LEU A 71 -11.24 -3.01 -1.87
CA LEU A 71 -11.43 -3.64 -0.56
C LEU A 71 -11.52 -2.56 0.50
N VAL A 72 -12.63 -2.50 1.23
CA VAL A 72 -12.91 -1.47 2.22
C VAL A 72 -13.08 -2.13 3.59
N ARG A 73 -12.46 -1.56 4.61
CA ARG A 73 -12.58 -2.04 5.99
C ARG A 73 -14.03 -1.97 6.48
N ALA A 74 -14.40 -2.90 7.36
CA ALA A 74 -15.71 -2.92 7.98
C ALA A 74 -16.03 -1.60 8.71
N PRO A 75 -17.32 -1.24 8.84
CA PRO A 75 -17.74 -0.09 9.64
C PRO A 75 -17.15 -0.15 11.06
N THR A 76 -16.90 1.02 11.65
CA THR A 76 -16.30 1.19 13.00
C THR A 76 -14.78 0.93 13.10
N SER A 77 -14.10 0.56 12.03
CA SER A 77 -12.63 0.52 12.05
C SER A 77 -12.03 1.93 11.91
N VAL A 78 -10.92 2.16 12.59
CA VAL A 78 -10.22 3.47 12.58
C VAL A 78 -9.75 3.83 11.16
N GLU A 79 -9.29 2.82 10.42
CA GLU A 79 -8.84 2.98 9.04
C GLU A 79 -9.99 3.41 8.12
N ARG A 80 -11.19 2.85 8.32
CA ARG A 80 -12.37 3.26 7.55
C ARG A 80 -12.77 4.68 7.86
N ASP A 81 -12.80 5.05 9.13
CA ASP A 81 -13.12 6.42 9.55
C ASP A 81 -12.15 7.43 8.92
N ALA A 82 -10.84 7.12 8.93
CA ALA A 82 -9.82 7.95 8.30
C ALA A 82 -10.06 8.10 6.77
N VAL A 83 -10.32 7.00 6.07
CA VAL A 83 -10.57 7.00 4.62
C VAL A 83 -11.86 7.74 4.28
N LEU A 84 -12.92 7.54 5.06
CA LEU A 84 -14.18 8.28 4.87
C LEU A 84 -13.98 9.79 5.01
N ASN A 85 -13.20 10.22 5.99
CA ASN A 85 -12.94 11.63 6.23
C ASN A 85 -12.00 12.25 5.17
N VAL A 86 -10.90 11.58 4.84
CA VAL A 86 -9.84 12.16 4.01
C VAL A 86 -10.10 11.94 2.51
N ILE A 87 -10.44 10.72 2.11
CA ILE A 87 -10.58 10.37 0.68
C ILE A 87 -12.01 10.62 0.20
N TYR A 88 -13.00 10.04 0.88
CA TYR A 88 -14.41 10.18 0.47
C TYR A 88 -14.99 11.54 0.82
N GLN A 89 -14.57 12.12 1.92
CA GLN A 89 -15.17 13.33 2.52
C GLN A 89 -16.66 13.15 2.79
N MET A 90 -17.00 11.97 3.32
CA MET A 90 -18.36 11.52 3.59
C MET A 90 -18.44 10.88 4.98
N LYS A 91 -19.61 10.97 5.61
CA LYS A 91 -19.96 10.16 6.78
C LYS A 91 -20.48 8.80 6.34
N GLU A 92 -20.48 7.81 7.25
CA GLU A 92 -20.93 6.44 6.96
C GLU A 92 -22.33 6.35 6.29
N PRO A 93 -23.37 7.10 6.72
CA PRO A 93 -24.66 7.07 6.03
C PRO A 93 -24.57 7.59 4.58
N GLN A 94 -23.78 8.65 4.35
CA GLN A 94 -23.59 9.23 3.01
C GLN A 94 -22.83 8.26 2.10
N PHE A 95 -21.81 7.57 2.63
CA PHE A 95 -21.08 6.54 1.91
C PHE A 95 -21.99 5.40 1.44
N LYS A 96 -22.88 4.91 2.30
CA LYS A 96 -23.87 3.88 1.94
C LYS A 96 -24.80 4.37 0.83
N GLN A 97 -25.36 5.56 0.97
CA GLN A 97 -26.22 6.18 -0.03
C GLN A 97 -25.51 6.38 -1.37
N TYR A 98 -24.25 6.80 -1.34
CA TYR A 98 -23.43 7.00 -2.53
C TYR A 98 -23.29 5.72 -3.36
N TRP A 99 -22.95 4.60 -2.72
CA TRP A 99 -22.79 3.32 -3.42
C TRP A 99 -24.14 2.76 -3.90
N ILE A 100 -25.20 2.88 -3.11
CA ILE A 100 -26.55 2.49 -3.53
C ILE A 100 -26.94 3.28 -4.80
N ALA A 101 -26.75 4.60 -4.81
CA ALA A 101 -27.08 5.43 -5.95
C ALA A 101 -26.27 5.06 -7.21
N LYS A 102 -24.96 4.77 -7.10
CA LYS A 102 -24.13 4.33 -8.23
C LYS A 102 -24.60 3.01 -8.81
N ILE A 103 -24.99 2.04 -7.99
CA ILE A 103 -25.52 0.74 -8.44
C ILE A 103 -26.86 0.94 -9.13
N PHE A 104 -27.77 1.72 -8.55
CA PHE A 104 -29.07 2.01 -9.16
C PHE A 104 -28.99 2.70 -10.52
N ARG A 105 -27.95 3.53 -10.72
CA ARG A 105 -27.69 4.18 -12.02
C ARG A 105 -26.90 3.30 -13.00
N ALA A 106 -26.65 2.04 -12.62
CA ALA A 106 -25.83 1.09 -13.40
C ALA A 106 -24.41 1.62 -13.72
N GLU A 107 -23.88 2.56 -12.93
CA GLU A 107 -22.50 3.05 -13.05
C GLU A 107 -21.49 2.01 -12.56
N LEU A 108 -21.93 1.12 -11.67
CA LEU A 108 -21.12 0.02 -11.11
C LEU A 108 -21.98 -1.25 -11.00
N SER A 109 -21.35 -2.39 -11.24
CA SER A 109 -22.01 -3.69 -11.11
C SER A 109 -22.08 -4.21 -9.67
N SER A 110 -21.21 -3.73 -8.79
CA SER A 110 -21.13 -4.17 -7.38
C SER A 110 -20.49 -3.11 -6.48
N PRO A 111 -20.87 -3.09 -5.20
CA PRO A 111 -20.23 -2.24 -4.21
C PRO A 111 -18.82 -2.74 -3.87
N PRO A 112 -18.00 -1.93 -3.17
CA PRO A 112 -16.72 -2.37 -2.63
C PRO A 112 -16.88 -3.61 -1.74
N LYS A 113 -15.90 -4.50 -1.78
CA LYS A 113 -15.86 -5.68 -0.90
C LYS A 113 -15.46 -5.27 0.51
N ILE A 114 -16.24 -5.69 1.50
CA ILE A 114 -15.95 -5.40 2.91
C ILE A 114 -14.99 -6.43 3.48
N VAL A 115 -13.94 -5.95 4.16
CA VAL A 115 -12.97 -6.78 4.88
C VAL A 115 -12.97 -6.44 6.37
N TYR A 116 -12.91 -7.46 7.22
CA TYR A 116 -13.14 -7.32 8.66
C TYR A 116 -11.85 -7.15 9.48
N SER A 117 -10.69 -7.53 8.93
CA SER A 117 -9.40 -7.39 9.60
C SER A 117 -8.30 -6.97 8.63
N ASN A 118 -7.19 -6.44 9.16
CA ASN A 118 -6.01 -6.14 8.35
C ASN A 118 -5.37 -7.43 7.81
N ASP A 119 -5.44 -8.55 8.54
CA ASP A 119 -4.99 -9.85 8.04
C ASP A 119 -5.79 -10.32 6.83
N SER A 120 -7.12 -10.22 6.89
CA SER A 120 -7.99 -10.55 5.75
C SER A 120 -7.72 -9.62 4.56
N ALA A 121 -7.47 -8.32 4.81
CA ALA A 121 -7.11 -7.38 3.76
C ALA A 121 -5.78 -7.75 3.10
N ASN A 122 -4.73 -8.05 3.89
CA ASN A 122 -3.44 -8.51 3.38
C ASN A 122 -3.58 -9.77 2.50
N GLN A 123 -4.33 -10.77 2.98
CA GLN A 123 -4.56 -12.02 2.24
C GLN A 123 -5.31 -11.77 0.93
N LEU A 124 -6.39 -11.00 0.96
CA LEU A 124 -7.17 -10.74 -0.25
C LEU A 124 -6.40 -9.90 -1.26
N VAL A 125 -5.62 -8.90 -0.81
CA VAL A 125 -4.77 -8.11 -1.70
C VAL A 125 -3.71 -8.97 -2.37
N SER A 126 -3.10 -9.92 -1.67
CA SER A 126 -2.10 -10.82 -2.25
C SER A 126 -2.68 -11.84 -3.23
N THR A 127 -3.99 -12.13 -3.14
CA THR A 127 -4.64 -13.18 -3.93
C THR A 127 -5.42 -12.64 -5.12
N ILE A 128 -6.03 -11.45 -4.98
CA ILE A 128 -6.94 -10.89 -6.00
C ILE A 128 -6.16 -9.91 -6.88
N ASN A 129 -5.90 -10.31 -8.12
CA ASN A 129 -5.30 -9.41 -9.10
C ASN A 129 -6.18 -8.16 -9.32
N GLY A 130 -5.54 -7.00 -9.38
CA GLY A 130 -6.21 -5.70 -9.52
C GLY A 130 -6.78 -5.14 -8.22
N SER A 131 -6.64 -5.84 -7.09
CA SER A 131 -7.14 -5.35 -5.80
C SER A 131 -6.36 -4.15 -5.27
N ILE A 132 -7.10 -3.30 -4.56
CA ILE A 132 -6.58 -2.16 -3.80
C ILE A 132 -7.28 -2.12 -2.45
N ALA A 133 -6.51 -1.89 -1.40
CA ALA A 133 -6.98 -1.77 -0.02
C ALA A 133 -6.24 -0.67 0.73
N PHE A 134 -6.69 -0.40 1.92
CA PHE A 134 -6.02 0.48 2.87
C PHE A 134 -5.95 -0.18 4.25
N MET A 135 -4.87 0.08 4.96
CA MET A 135 -4.63 -0.44 6.32
C MET A 135 -3.62 0.43 7.05
N ALA A 136 -3.48 0.24 8.36
CA ALA A 136 -2.38 0.87 9.09
C ALA A 136 -1.04 0.47 8.47
N ALA A 137 -0.12 1.42 8.31
CA ALA A 137 1.18 1.16 7.68
C ALA A 137 2.01 0.11 8.43
N SER A 138 1.81 0.01 9.76
CA SER A 138 2.41 -1.03 10.62
C SER A 138 1.93 -2.44 10.31
N ASP A 139 0.75 -2.59 9.73
CA ASP A 139 0.08 -3.87 9.53
C ASP A 139 0.29 -4.44 8.11
N VAL A 140 1.00 -3.70 7.26
CA VAL A 140 1.32 -4.14 5.91
C VAL A 140 2.31 -5.31 5.97
N LYS A 141 1.90 -6.47 5.44
CA LYS A 141 2.77 -7.65 5.39
C LYS A 141 3.80 -7.56 4.25
N PRO A 142 4.97 -8.19 4.43
CA PRO A 142 5.95 -8.32 3.36
C PRO A 142 5.33 -8.96 2.09
N GLY A 143 5.78 -8.50 0.93
CA GLY A 143 5.30 -9.01 -0.36
C GLY A 143 4.15 -8.21 -0.98
N LEU A 144 3.48 -7.34 -0.22
CA LEU A 144 2.49 -6.42 -0.78
C LEU A 144 3.15 -5.17 -1.33
N LYS A 145 2.53 -4.59 -2.34
CA LYS A 145 2.99 -3.34 -2.96
C LYS A 145 2.28 -2.16 -2.33
N VAL A 146 3.05 -1.27 -1.68
CA VAL A 146 2.55 -0.01 -1.14
C VAL A 146 2.65 1.06 -2.23
N LEU A 147 1.54 1.76 -2.51
CA LEU A 147 1.52 2.86 -3.45
C LEU A 147 2.04 4.15 -2.83
N ARG A 148 2.79 4.92 -3.64
CA ARG A 148 3.07 6.32 -3.33
C ARG A 148 1.84 7.16 -3.63
N VAL A 149 1.50 8.04 -2.70
CA VAL A 149 0.43 9.04 -2.87
C VAL A 149 1.09 10.41 -2.92
N ASP A 150 0.89 11.14 -4.02
CA ASP A 150 1.60 12.39 -4.32
C ASP A 150 3.13 12.23 -4.19
N ASP A 151 3.67 11.13 -4.77
CA ASP A 151 5.08 10.72 -4.73
C ASP A 151 5.65 10.40 -3.33
N ARG A 152 4.81 10.23 -2.31
CA ARG A 152 5.20 9.97 -0.92
C ARG A 152 4.71 8.61 -0.42
N LEU A 153 5.55 7.94 0.36
CA LEU A 153 5.19 6.73 1.10
C LEU A 153 4.76 7.07 2.53
N PRO A 154 4.00 6.18 3.21
CA PRO A 154 3.79 6.28 4.64
C PRO A 154 5.11 6.48 5.40
N GLY A 155 5.15 7.41 6.36
CA GLY A 155 6.35 7.78 7.11
C GLY A 155 7.18 8.92 6.50
N GLU A 156 7.00 9.24 5.23
CA GLU A 156 7.70 10.37 4.60
C GLU A 156 7.05 11.72 4.97
N ALA A 157 7.88 12.75 5.11
CA ALA A 157 7.38 14.09 5.46
C ALA A 157 6.38 14.61 4.41
N GLY A 158 5.22 15.09 4.88
CA GLY A 158 4.14 15.59 4.02
C GLY A 158 3.25 14.49 3.42
N TYR A 159 3.37 13.24 3.85
CA TYR A 159 2.36 12.22 3.55
C TYR A 159 1.00 12.63 4.14
N ARG A 160 -0.09 12.42 3.40
CA ARG A 160 -1.39 13.03 3.72
C ARG A 160 -2.38 12.09 4.41
N LEU A 161 -2.15 10.78 4.35
CA LEU A 161 -3.10 9.80 4.84
C LEU A 161 -2.69 9.34 6.24
N HIS A 162 -3.36 9.87 7.25
CA HIS A 162 -3.12 9.54 8.65
C HIS A 162 -4.34 8.90 9.28
N LEU A 163 -4.11 7.97 10.20
CA LEU A 163 -5.16 7.47 11.09
C LEU A 163 -5.53 8.60 12.04
N THR A 164 -6.81 8.94 12.10
CA THR A 164 -7.31 9.93 13.05
C THR A 164 -7.44 9.25 14.41
N ALA A 165 -6.77 9.76 15.43
CA ALA A 165 -7.03 9.34 16.81
C ALA A 165 -8.49 9.63 17.15
N ARG A 166 -9.18 8.66 17.76
CA ARG A 166 -10.52 8.83 18.31
C ARG A 166 -10.48 9.64 19.59
#